data_bd1b0f4fdf6b153dc6130b5bbfe30371
#
_entry.id   bd1b0f4fdf6b153dc6130b5bbfe30371
#
_cell.length_a   1.000
_cell.length_b   1.000
_cell.length_c   1.000
_cell.angle_alpha   90.00
_cell.angle_beta   90.00
_cell.angle_gamma   90.00
#
_symmetry.space_group_name_H-M   'P 1'
#
loop_
_entity.id
_entity.type
_entity.pdbx_description
1 polymer ?
#
loop_
_entity_poly.entity_id
_entity_poly.type
_entity_poly.pdbx_seq_one_letter_code
_entity_poly.pdbx_strand_id
1 'polypeptide(L)'
;MNILILQGPNLNLLGLRSKTTSKRLTLGKLNKGIKNHVVNKDVKLKVNQTHKQFQAVNFLQRNRNWANGLLFIPTSWAHAEYTLFETIKIIDLPTSIVYFNEPFDLGGKEDCSIMVGNNMKSFTGEPLEVCERGLDHLVI
;
A
#
# COMPACT_ATOMS: atom_id res chain seq x y z
N MET A 1 -1.74 13.94 -11.41
CA MET A 1 -1.38 13.59 -10.04
C MET A 1 -0.54 12.33 -10.02
N ASN A 2 0.53 12.31 -9.25
CA ASN A 2 1.50 11.22 -9.23
C ASN A 2 1.42 10.48 -7.89
N ILE A 3 1.13 9.18 -7.92
CA ILE A 3 0.96 8.39 -6.71
C ILE A 3 1.96 7.23 -6.70
N LEU A 4 2.66 7.08 -5.58
CA LEU A 4 3.48 5.92 -5.30
C LEU A 4 2.61 4.84 -4.65
N ILE A 5 2.81 3.59 -5.07
CA ILE A 5 2.20 2.43 -4.41
C ILE A 5 3.34 1.55 -3.91
N LEU A 6 3.49 1.49 -2.60
CA LEU A 6 4.49 0.65 -1.95
C LEU A 6 3.82 -0.57 -1.33
N GLN A 7 4.26 -1.74 -1.74
CA GLN A 7 3.69 -3.01 -1.35
C GLN A 7 4.71 -3.82 -0.57
N GLY A 8 4.35 -4.18 0.64
CA GLY A 8 5.24 -4.80 1.61
C GLY A 8 5.47 -6.30 1.41
N PRO A 9 6.16 -6.93 2.39
CA PRO A 9 6.56 -8.33 2.31
C PRO A 9 5.39 -9.27 2.10
N ASN A 10 5.62 -10.30 1.31
CA ASN A 10 4.68 -11.40 1.04
C ASN A 10 3.44 -11.02 0.23
N LEU A 11 3.29 -9.78 -0.17
CA LEU A 11 2.15 -9.42 -1.02
C LEU A 11 2.21 -10.13 -2.37
N ASN A 12 3.41 -10.45 -2.84
CA ASN A 12 3.60 -11.28 -4.03
C ASN A 12 3.08 -12.72 -3.85
N LEU A 13 2.84 -13.15 -2.61
CA LEU A 13 2.28 -14.47 -2.27
C LEU A 13 0.77 -14.42 -2.03
N LEU A 14 0.11 -13.32 -2.35
CA LEU A 14 -1.33 -13.17 -2.16
C LEU A 14 -2.12 -14.29 -2.83
N GLY A 15 -1.67 -14.75 -4.00
CA GLY A 15 -2.29 -15.88 -4.69
C GLY A 15 -2.21 -17.18 -3.91
N LEU A 16 -1.12 -17.43 -3.18
CA LEU A 16 -0.99 -18.59 -2.30
C LEU A 16 -1.85 -18.44 -1.06
N ARG A 17 -1.86 -17.25 -0.47
CA ARG A 17 -2.67 -16.96 0.72
C ARG A 17 -4.15 -17.15 0.46
N SER A 18 -4.63 -16.79 -0.73
CA SER A 18 -6.05 -16.80 -1.08
C SER A 18 -6.51 -18.04 -1.85
N LYS A 19 -5.61 -18.99 -2.17
CA LYS A 19 -5.93 -20.12 -3.07
C LYS A 19 -7.03 -21.04 -2.55
N THR A 20 -7.21 -21.11 -1.23
CA THR A 20 -8.23 -21.95 -0.59
C THR A 20 -9.56 -21.23 -0.39
N THR A 21 -9.64 -19.96 -0.77
CA THR A 21 -10.84 -19.16 -0.65
C THR A 21 -11.68 -19.27 -1.92
N SER A 22 -12.95 -18.91 -1.83
CA SER A 22 -13.84 -18.85 -3.00
C SER A 22 -13.44 -17.73 -3.97
N LYS A 23 -12.60 -16.79 -3.54
CA LYS A 23 -12.15 -15.64 -4.33
C LYS A 23 -10.63 -15.57 -4.32
N ARG A 24 -10.00 -16.44 -5.11
CA ARG A 24 -8.55 -16.39 -5.24
C ARG A 24 -8.13 -15.07 -5.89
N LEU A 25 -7.21 -14.37 -5.24
CA LEU A 25 -6.68 -13.09 -5.71
C LEU A 25 -5.16 -13.16 -5.75
N THR A 26 -4.58 -12.83 -6.89
CA THR A 26 -3.12 -12.69 -7.04
C THR A 26 -2.72 -11.22 -7.01
N LEU A 27 -1.44 -10.95 -6.76
CA LEU A 27 -0.93 -9.59 -6.83
C LEU A 27 -1.12 -8.98 -8.23
N GLY A 28 -0.93 -9.78 -9.27
CA GLY A 28 -1.16 -9.31 -10.65
C GLY A 28 -2.59 -8.84 -10.88
N LYS A 29 -3.56 -9.60 -10.38
CA LYS A 29 -4.99 -9.21 -10.49
C LYS A 29 -5.29 -7.96 -9.67
N LEU A 30 -4.74 -7.86 -8.46
CA LEU A 30 -4.91 -6.69 -7.63
C LEU A 30 -4.35 -5.44 -8.32
N ASN A 31 -3.13 -5.52 -8.84
CA ASN A 31 -2.50 -4.39 -9.52
C ASN A 31 -3.24 -3.98 -10.78
N LYS A 32 -3.77 -4.95 -11.52
CA LYS A 32 -4.62 -4.66 -12.69
C LYS A 32 -5.88 -3.91 -12.29
N GLY A 33 -6.53 -4.34 -11.21
CA GLY A 33 -7.72 -3.67 -10.69
C GLY A 33 -7.41 -2.25 -10.23
N ILE A 34 -6.28 -2.03 -9.56
CA ILE A 34 -5.84 -0.71 -9.13
C ILE A 34 -5.62 0.21 -10.35
N LYS A 35 -4.93 -0.27 -11.37
CA LYS A 35 -4.70 0.50 -12.60
C LYS A 35 -6.00 0.85 -13.30
N ASN A 36 -6.92 -0.11 -13.38
CA ASN A 36 -8.23 0.12 -14.01
C ASN A 36 -9.04 1.17 -13.26
N HIS A 37 -8.92 1.23 -11.95
CA HIS A 37 -9.64 2.19 -11.12
C HIS A 37 -9.27 3.64 -11.45
N VAL A 38 -8.03 3.89 -11.86
CA VAL A 38 -7.53 5.24 -12.13
C VAL A 38 -7.32 5.54 -13.62
N VAL A 39 -7.64 4.60 -14.51
CA VAL A 39 -7.34 4.71 -15.95
C VAL A 39 -7.98 5.93 -16.61
N ASN A 40 -9.17 6.33 -16.15
CA ASN A 40 -9.91 7.49 -16.69
C ASN A 40 -9.68 8.76 -15.84
N LYS A 41 -8.73 8.73 -14.92
CA LYS A 41 -8.39 9.86 -14.07
C LYS A 41 -7.00 10.36 -14.45
N ASP A 42 -6.71 11.62 -14.18
CA ASP A 42 -5.37 12.18 -14.42
C ASP A 42 -4.42 11.75 -13.30
N VAL A 43 -4.12 10.45 -13.25
CA VAL A 43 -3.29 9.83 -12.22
C VAL A 43 -2.23 8.94 -12.85
N LYS A 44 -0.98 9.15 -12.45
CA LYS A 44 0.15 8.30 -12.83
C LYS A 44 0.59 7.52 -11.60
N LEU A 45 0.85 6.23 -11.78
CA LEU A 45 1.24 5.33 -10.70
C LEU A 45 2.68 4.83 -10.90
N LYS A 46 3.42 4.75 -9.80
CA LYS A 46 4.65 3.95 -9.71
C LYS A 46 4.46 2.93 -8.61
N VAL A 47 4.63 1.65 -8.95
CA VAL A 47 4.37 0.54 -8.04
C VAL A 47 5.68 -0.17 -7.74
N ASN A 48 5.92 -0.45 -6.46
CA ASN A 48 7.06 -1.25 -6.02
C ASN A 48 6.62 -2.22 -4.93
N GLN A 49 6.77 -3.52 -5.21
CA GLN A 49 6.58 -4.57 -4.21
C GLN A 49 7.95 -5.09 -3.80
N THR A 50 8.22 -5.13 -2.50
CA THR A 50 9.49 -5.61 -1.99
C THR A 50 9.36 -6.11 -0.56
N HIS A 51 10.22 -7.06 -0.19
CA HIS A 51 10.40 -7.50 1.19
C HIS A 51 11.73 -7.00 1.78
N LYS A 52 12.44 -6.15 1.04
CA LYS A 52 13.71 -5.56 1.49
C LYS A 52 13.46 -4.12 1.94
N GLN A 53 13.63 -3.88 3.23
CA GLN A 53 13.39 -2.56 3.83
C GLN A 53 14.16 -1.45 3.12
N PHE A 54 15.44 -1.68 2.79
CA PHE A 54 16.25 -0.64 2.15
C PHE A 54 15.75 -0.29 0.74
N GLN A 55 15.16 -1.24 0.02
CA GLN A 55 14.56 -0.95 -1.29
C GLN A 55 13.33 -0.07 -1.16
N ALA A 56 12.50 -0.32 -0.14
CA ALA A 56 11.33 0.50 0.13
C ALA A 56 11.73 1.93 0.49
N VAL A 57 12.72 2.10 1.36
CA VAL A 57 13.25 3.41 1.73
C VAL A 57 13.78 4.14 0.49
N ASN A 58 14.59 3.47 -0.33
CA ASN A 58 15.13 4.06 -1.55
C ASN A 58 14.04 4.46 -2.54
N PHE A 59 13.01 3.63 -2.69
CA PHE A 59 11.88 3.93 -3.55
C PHE A 59 11.18 5.23 -3.15
N LEU A 60 10.92 5.40 -1.86
CA LEU A 60 10.29 6.61 -1.33
C LEU A 60 11.19 7.82 -1.51
N GLN A 61 12.46 7.71 -1.15
CA GLN A 61 13.39 8.84 -1.21
C GLN A 61 13.62 9.32 -2.63
N ARG A 62 13.81 8.38 -3.58
CA ARG A 62 14.06 8.71 -4.99
C ARG A 62 12.88 9.36 -5.68
N ASN A 63 11.66 9.04 -5.23
CA ASN A 63 10.44 9.51 -5.88
C ASN A 63 9.74 10.63 -5.11
N ARG A 64 10.31 11.10 -4.01
CA ARG A 64 9.64 12.07 -3.13
C ARG A 64 9.27 13.39 -3.83
N ASN A 65 10.08 13.82 -4.80
CA ASN A 65 9.82 15.07 -5.53
C ASN A 65 8.86 14.88 -6.70
N TRP A 66 8.75 13.66 -7.21
CA TRP A 66 7.80 13.32 -8.28
C TRP A 66 6.39 13.11 -7.73
N ALA A 67 6.28 12.54 -6.54
CA ALA A 67 5.03 12.05 -5.98
C ALA A 67 4.19 13.16 -5.34
N ASN A 68 2.87 13.02 -5.44
CA ASN A 68 1.89 13.83 -4.74
C ASN A 68 1.19 13.06 -3.61
N GLY A 69 1.31 11.74 -3.59
CA GLY A 69 0.70 10.89 -2.58
C GLY A 69 1.31 9.50 -2.55
N LEU A 70 1.02 8.76 -1.47
CA LEU A 70 1.51 7.40 -1.24
C LEU A 70 0.35 6.51 -0.81
N LEU A 71 0.18 5.39 -1.51
CA LEU A 71 -0.63 4.27 -1.04
C LEU A 71 0.34 3.19 -0.54
N PHE A 72 0.29 2.90 0.75
CA PHE A 72 1.19 1.95 1.38
C PHE A 72 0.42 0.75 1.93
N ILE A 73 0.82 -0.45 1.47
CA ILE A 73 0.30 -1.72 1.96
C ILE A 73 1.43 -2.38 2.75
N PRO A 74 1.52 -2.14 4.07
CA PRO A 74 2.69 -2.53 4.84
C PRO A 74 2.83 -4.03 5.08
N THR A 75 1.74 -4.77 5.14
CA THR A 75 1.72 -6.16 5.61
C THR A 75 2.40 -6.24 6.98
N SER A 76 3.35 -7.17 7.20
CA SER A 76 4.01 -7.31 8.51
C SER A 76 4.86 -6.10 8.93
N TRP A 77 5.24 -5.24 8.01
CA TRP A 77 5.99 -4.01 8.36
C TRP A 77 5.18 -3.04 9.21
N ALA A 78 3.86 -3.22 9.27
CA ALA A 78 3.00 -2.36 10.09
C ALA A 78 3.38 -2.35 11.56
N HIS A 79 3.99 -3.42 12.07
CA HIS A 79 4.17 -3.61 13.52
C HIS A 79 5.50 -3.08 14.07
N ALA A 80 6.57 -3.08 13.27
CA ALA A 80 7.90 -2.81 13.82
C ALA A 80 8.90 -2.16 12.85
N GLU A 81 8.49 -1.76 11.68
CA GLU A 81 9.42 -1.18 10.68
C GLU A 81 9.58 0.33 10.92
N TYR A 82 10.32 0.68 11.95
CA TYR A 82 10.45 2.07 12.41
C TYR A 82 11.22 2.97 11.44
N THR A 83 12.24 2.46 10.77
CA THR A 83 13.00 3.24 9.77
C THR A 83 12.10 3.66 8.62
N LEU A 84 11.27 2.75 8.13
CA LEU A 84 10.34 3.03 7.05
C LEU A 84 9.26 4.03 7.50
N PHE A 85 8.72 3.85 8.70
CA PHE A 85 7.78 4.78 9.30
C PHE A 85 8.37 6.20 9.38
N GLU A 86 9.60 6.32 9.88
CA GLU A 86 10.30 7.60 9.99
C GLU A 86 10.48 8.25 8.61
N THR A 87 10.87 7.45 7.60
CA THR A 87 11.02 7.93 6.22
C THR A 87 9.72 8.51 5.69
N ILE A 88 8.61 7.80 5.88
CA ILE A 88 7.28 8.28 5.46
C ILE A 88 6.93 9.59 6.14
N LYS A 89 7.20 9.70 7.45
CA LYS A 89 6.94 10.93 8.20
C LYS A 89 7.76 12.12 7.70
N ILE A 90 9.05 11.90 7.42
CA ILE A 90 9.94 12.98 6.99
C ILE A 90 9.54 13.47 5.60
N ILE A 91 9.23 12.56 4.69
CA ILE A 91 8.81 12.90 3.32
C ILE A 91 7.47 13.63 3.34
N ASP A 92 6.61 13.27 4.25
CA ASP A 92 5.35 13.97 4.58
C ASP A 92 4.37 14.12 3.40
N LEU A 93 4.31 13.12 2.53
CA LEU A 93 3.28 13.05 1.50
C LEU A 93 1.95 12.64 2.13
N PRO A 94 0.81 13.13 1.59
CA PRO A 94 -0.48 12.52 1.94
C PRO A 94 -0.42 11.00 1.70
N THR A 95 -0.75 10.22 2.73
CA THR A 95 -0.52 8.78 2.71
C THR A 95 -1.77 8.03 3.14
N SER A 96 -2.17 7.03 2.35
CA SER A 96 -3.18 6.03 2.72
C SER A 96 -2.46 4.75 3.10
N ILE A 97 -2.71 4.26 4.32
CA ILE A 97 -2.17 2.99 4.81
C ILE A 97 -3.29 1.96 4.68
N VAL A 98 -3.02 0.86 4.00
CA VAL A 98 -4.05 -0.11 3.62
C VAL A 98 -3.78 -1.46 4.27
N TYR A 99 -4.81 -2.00 4.91
CA TYR A 99 -4.81 -3.31 5.56
C TYR A 99 -5.90 -4.19 4.97
N PHE A 100 -5.59 -5.47 4.72
CA PHE A 100 -6.54 -6.40 4.14
C PHE A 100 -7.27 -7.19 5.22
N ASN A 101 -8.58 -7.39 5.03
CA ASN A 101 -9.38 -8.28 5.86
C ASN A 101 -8.94 -9.73 5.69
N GLU A 102 -9.20 -10.57 6.71
CA GLU A 102 -9.11 -12.01 6.57
C GLU A 102 -10.03 -12.49 5.43
N PRO A 103 -9.63 -13.49 4.64
CA PRO A 103 -8.42 -14.29 4.75
C PRO A 103 -7.22 -13.74 3.97
N PHE A 104 -7.26 -12.50 3.51
CA PHE A 104 -6.22 -11.90 2.67
C PHE A 104 -5.13 -11.18 3.47
N ASP A 105 -5.28 -11.08 4.78
CA ASP A 105 -4.30 -10.44 5.64
C ASP A 105 -2.95 -11.19 5.60
N LEU A 106 -1.89 -10.41 5.57
CA LEU A 106 -0.52 -10.93 5.46
C LEU A 106 0.33 -10.46 6.65
N GLY A 107 -0.24 -10.58 7.85
CA GLY A 107 0.47 -10.29 9.09
C GLY A 107 0.37 -8.86 9.58
N GLY A 108 -0.25 -7.96 8.84
CA GLY A 108 -0.41 -6.56 9.24
C GLY A 108 -1.86 -6.25 9.61
N LYS A 109 -2.05 -5.65 10.79
CA LYS A 109 -3.37 -5.22 11.26
C LYS A 109 -3.32 -3.77 11.73
N GLU A 110 -4.39 -3.04 11.46
CA GLU A 110 -4.46 -1.61 11.77
C GLU A 110 -4.31 -1.34 13.26
N ASP A 111 -4.97 -2.10 14.11
CA ASP A 111 -5.01 -1.89 15.55
C ASP A 111 -3.65 -2.06 16.24
N CYS A 112 -2.72 -2.77 15.62
CA CYS A 112 -1.38 -3.00 16.16
C CYS A 112 -0.30 -2.24 15.40
N SER A 113 -0.67 -1.35 14.48
CA SER A 113 0.26 -0.71 13.57
C SER A 113 0.94 0.52 14.17
N ILE A 114 2.22 0.71 13.86
CA ILE A 114 2.96 1.93 14.16
C ILE A 114 2.76 3.00 13.08
N MET A 115 2.14 2.66 11.95
CA MET A 115 1.97 3.57 10.80
C MET A 115 0.84 4.56 11.07
N VAL A 116 1.07 5.48 11.99
CA VAL A 116 0.11 6.49 12.43
C VAL A 116 0.79 7.86 12.43
N GLY A 117 0.16 8.86 11.82
CA GLY A 117 0.72 10.22 11.76
C GLY A 117 -0.26 11.20 11.13
N ASN A 118 0.11 12.49 11.11
CA ASN A 118 -0.76 13.57 10.68
C ASN A 118 -1.21 13.45 9.22
N ASN A 119 -0.33 12.97 8.33
CA ASN A 119 -0.63 12.78 6.92
C ASN A 119 -0.90 11.33 6.56
N MET A 120 -1.16 10.48 7.54
CA MET A 120 -1.43 9.06 7.35
C MET A 120 -2.86 8.74 7.74
N LYS A 121 -3.63 8.23 6.79
CA LYS A 121 -4.98 7.72 7.07
C LYS A 121 -5.03 6.23 6.78
N SER A 122 -5.58 5.48 7.74
CA SER A 122 -5.66 4.01 7.64
C SER A 122 -7.00 3.55 7.11
N PHE A 123 -6.98 2.49 6.31
CA PHE A 123 -8.16 1.85 5.73
C PHE A 123 -8.01 0.34 5.86
N THR A 124 -9.09 -0.33 6.25
CA THR A 124 -9.14 -1.80 6.33
C THR A 124 -10.32 -2.31 5.53
N GLY A 125 -10.12 -3.36 4.75
CA GLY A 125 -11.20 -3.94 3.94
C GLY A 125 -10.74 -5.02 2.98
N GLU A 126 -11.61 -5.37 2.04
CA GLU A 126 -11.30 -6.27 0.94
C GLU A 126 -10.17 -5.68 0.09
N PRO A 127 -9.23 -6.49 -0.43
CA PRO A 127 -8.01 -5.97 -1.06
C PRO A 127 -8.24 -4.91 -2.12
N LEU A 128 -9.03 -5.18 -3.14
CA LEU A 128 -9.24 -4.20 -4.21
C LEU A 128 -10.06 -3.01 -3.72
N GLU A 129 -11.16 -3.27 -3.03
CA GLU A 129 -12.05 -2.22 -2.54
C GLU A 129 -11.32 -1.25 -1.60
N VAL A 130 -10.50 -1.76 -0.69
CA VAL A 130 -9.78 -0.91 0.26
C VAL A 130 -8.67 -0.12 -0.43
N CYS A 131 -8.01 -0.69 -1.44
CA CYS A 131 -7.05 0.06 -2.26
C CYS A 131 -7.74 1.18 -3.03
N GLU A 132 -8.92 0.92 -3.58
CA GLU A 132 -9.71 1.94 -4.27
C GLU A 132 -10.09 3.09 -3.33
N ARG A 133 -10.56 2.78 -2.12
CA ARG A 133 -10.87 3.81 -1.12
C ARG A 133 -9.63 4.62 -0.73
N GLY A 134 -8.50 3.95 -0.54
CA GLY A 134 -7.25 4.64 -0.22
C GLY A 134 -6.80 5.57 -1.34
N LEU A 135 -6.93 5.14 -2.58
CA LEU A 135 -6.62 5.98 -3.74
C LEU A 135 -7.57 7.16 -3.85
N ASP A 136 -8.87 6.94 -3.69
CA ASP A 136 -9.87 8.01 -3.77
C ASP A 136 -9.64 9.09 -2.71
N HIS A 137 -9.13 8.71 -1.55
CA HIS A 137 -8.76 9.65 -0.50
C HIS A 137 -7.59 10.55 -0.93
N LEU A 138 -6.66 10.03 -1.74
CA LEU A 138 -5.50 10.78 -2.22
C LEU A 138 -5.83 11.65 -3.44
N VAL A 139 -6.74 11.18 -4.28
CA VAL A 139 -7.14 11.86 -5.51
C VAL A 139 -8.33 12.77 -5.21
N ILE A 140 -8.03 14.00 -4.92
CA ILE A 140 -9.08 14.98 -4.60
C ILE A 140 -9.35 15.85 -5.82
#